data_633f076f8b3b00b831049f4b9a8fb5db
#
_entry.id   633f076f8b3b00b831049f4b9a8fb5db
#
_cell.length_a   1.000
_cell.length_b   1.000
_cell.length_c   1.000
_cell.angle_alpha   90.00
_cell.angle_beta   90.00
_cell.angle_gamma   90.00
#
_symmetry.space_group_name_H-M   'P 1'
#
loop_
_entity.id
_entity.type
_entity.pdbx_description
1 polymer ?
#
loop_
_entity_poly.entity_id
_entity_poly.type
_entity_poly.pdbx_seq_one_letter_code
_entity_poly.pdbx_strand_id
1 'polypeptide(L)'
;MKKKIVALLLTAMLCLALAVPAFAANYSKWTATEFSGQTDFGYFYTYAGQDQSTYPYQDANYKCFSVVSADGQRFYAAIKDTQYEYAKAALNNQQLTLKGLYQQTAGDGSPIFLASEVVTTNEKGEKVSTPFGNVVWAAIDHGKSITETFKKFYEVYSDSMITVADDNSYLMIDTNPYNQKGGDSRLIEAGLDHIETLNKALGLPDWLYEEMLKTRALAGRQKESIDNVTVTWSYHPDQGMEVIYRSNC
;
A
#
# COMPACT_ATOMS: atom_id res chain seq x y z
N MET A 1 6.30 -17.11 -56.78
CA MET A 1 7.01 -16.93 -55.51
C MET A 1 6.37 -15.88 -54.60
N LYS A 2 5.89 -14.72 -55.05
CA LYS A 2 5.29 -13.66 -54.20
C LYS A 2 4.05 -14.11 -53.39
N LYS A 3 3.17 -14.97 -53.91
CA LYS A 3 1.97 -15.47 -53.20
C LYS A 3 2.28 -16.41 -52.01
N LYS A 4 3.39 -17.15 -52.03
CA LYS A 4 3.79 -18.05 -50.93
C LYS A 4 4.41 -17.28 -49.76
N ILE A 5 5.09 -16.16 -50.05
CA ILE A 5 5.69 -15.28 -49.02
C ILE A 5 4.59 -14.53 -48.23
N VAL A 6 3.53 -14.07 -48.93
CA VAL A 6 2.39 -13.40 -48.27
C VAL A 6 1.61 -14.35 -47.34
N ALA A 7 1.43 -15.60 -47.77
CA ALA A 7 0.78 -16.62 -46.92
C ALA A 7 1.61 -16.95 -45.69
N LEU A 8 2.95 -17.01 -45.81
CA LEU A 8 3.84 -17.28 -44.67
C LEU A 8 3.87 -16.11 -43.65
N LEU A 9 3.83 -14.86 -44.17
CA LEU A 9 3.75 -13.66 -43.32
C LEU A 9 2.40 -13.54 -42.59
N LEU A 10 1.29 -13.89 -43.27
CA LEU A 10 -0.03 -13.90 -42.62
C LEU A 10 -0.13 -15.01 -41.54
N THR A 11 0.47 -16.17 -41.80
CA THR A 11 0.47 -17.25 -40.78
C THR A 11 1.35 -16.91 -39.58
N ALA A 12 2.49 -16.21 -39.80
CA ALA A 12 3.33 -15.73 -38.72
C ALA A 12 2.66 -14.61 -37.90
N MET A 13 1.92 -13.69 -38.54
CA MET A 13 1.13 -12.67 -37.85
C MET A 13 -0.06 -13.30 -37.06
N LEU A 14 -0.71 -14.33 -37.60
CA LEU A 14 -1.80 -15.02 -36.91
C LEU A 14 -1.31 -15.83 -35.71
N CYS A 15 -0.12 -16.41 -35.79
CA CYS A 15 0.50 -17.10 -34.66
C CYS A 15 0.97 -16.14 -33.54
N LEU A 16 1.36 -14.90 -33.90
CA LEU A 16 1.68 -13.86 -32.91
C LEU A 16 0.43 -13.30 -32.22
N ALA A 17 -0.73 -13.30 -32.89
CA ALA A 17 -2.00 -12.83 -32.29
C ALA A 17 -2.65 -13.88 -31.36
N LEU A 18 -2.20 -15.14 -31.37
CA LEU A 18 -2.73 -16.22 -30.52
C LEU A 18 -1.81 -16.60 -29.37
N ALA A 19 -0.66 -15.95 -29.21
CA ALA A 19 0.13 -16.03 -28.00
C ALA A 19 -0.50 -15.12 -26.93
N VAL A 20 -1.73 -15.46 -26.49
CA VAL A 20 -2.18 -15.06 -25.16
C VAL A 20 -1.20 -15.70 -24.20
N PRO A 21 -0.38 -14.93 -23.48
CA PRO A 21 0.57 -15.56 -22.57
C PRO A 21 -0.22 -16.36 -21.53
N ALA A 22 0.01 -17.66 -21.53
CA ALA A 22 -0.58 -18.62 -20.59
C ALA A 22 -0.06 -18.42 -19.13
N PHE A 23 0.22 -17.16 -18.75
CA PHE A 23 0.82 -16.83 -17.47
C PHE A 23 -0.20 -16.82 -16.31
N ALA A 24 -1.48 -16.53 -16.58
CA ALA A 24 -2.50 -16.50 -15.55
C ALA A 24 -2.86 -17.89 -14.98
N ALA A 25 -2.50 -18.98 -15.66
CA ALA A 25 -2.87 -20.35 -15.27
C ALA A 25 -2.07 -20.90 -14.08
N ASN A 26 -1.01 -20.23 -13.62
CA ASN A 26 -0.06 -20.79 -12.66
C ASN A 26 0.04 -20.06 -11.32
N TYR A 27 -0.77 -19.01 -11.08
CA TYR A 27 -0.75 -18.32 -9.80
C TYR A 27 -1.80 -18.91 -8.84
N SER A 28 -1.37 -19.22 -7.64
CA SER A 28 -2.29 -19.53 -6.54
C SER A 28 -2.67 -18.23 -5.81
N LYS A 29 -3.89 -18.13 -5.35
CA LYS A 29 -4.36 -16.96 -4.57
C LYS A 29 -3.38 -16.69 -3.43
N TRP A 30 -3.03 -15.43 -3.21
CA TRP A 30 -2.06 -14.95 -2.22
C TRP A 30 -0.59 -15.30 -2.51
N THR A 31 -0.25 -15.84 -3.66
CA THR A 31 1.15 -16.00 -4.03
C THR A 31 1.80 -14.63 -4.27
N ALA A 32 2.89 -14.37 -3.57
CA ALA A 32 3.69 -13.16 -3.77
C ALA A 32 4.50 -13.27 -5.07
N THR A 33 4.46 -12.23 -5.89
CA THR A 33 5.15 -12.18 -7.19
C THR A 33 5.72 -10.80 -7.43
N GLU A 34 6.93 -10.72 -7.97
CA GLU A 34 7.50 -9.50 -8.52
C GLU A 34 7.15 -9.38 -10.01
N PHE A 35 6.74 -8.20 -10.44
CA PHE A 35 6.50 -7.84 -11.84
C PHE A 35 6.94 -6.41 -12.12
N SER A 36 7.43 -6.16 -13.33
CA SER A 36 8.04 -4.87 -13.68
C SER A 36 7.45 -4.35 -14.97
N GLY A 37 7.31 -3.03 -15.06
CA GLY A 37 6.85 -2.39 -16.28
C GLY A 37 6.52 -0.92 -16.08
N GLN A 38 6.04 -0.31 -17.15
CA GLN A 38 5.55 1.06 -17.11
C GLN A 38 4.13 1.08 -16.55
N THR A 39 3.90 1.93 -15.57
CA THR A 39 2.59 2.12 -14.96
C THR A 39 1.69 2.97 -15.84
N ASP A 40 0.41 2.61 -15.90
CA ASP A 40 -0.63 3.38 -16.58
C ASP A 40 -1.90 3.41 -15.74
N PHE A 41 -2.22 4.58 -15.21
CA PHE A 41 -3.43 4.87 -14.43
C PHE A 41 -4.60 5.38 -15.30
N GLY A 42 -4.42 5.47 -16.62
CA GLY A 42 -5.50 5.82 -17.55
C GLY A 42 -6.51 4.69 -17.74
N TYR A 43 -6.07 3.46 -17.53
CA TYR A 43 -6.94 2.28 -17.57
C TYR A 43 -7.11 1.75 -16.14
N PHE A 44 -8.34 1.69 -15.66
CA PHE A 44 -8.64 1.17 -14.33
C PHE A 44 -9.72 0.10 -14.37
N TYR A 45 -9.60 -0.84 -13.45
CA TYR A 45 -10.55 -1.90 -13.20
C TYR A 45 -10.88 -1.89 -11.71
N THR A 46 -12.16 -2.01 -11.34
CA THR A 46 -12.58 -2.01 -9.93
C THR A 46 -13.13 -3.39 -9.56
N TYR A 47 -12.80 -3.86 -8.38
CA TYR A 47 -13.38 -5.07 -7.83
C TYR A 47 -13.43 -5.01 -6.30
N ALA A 48 -14.36 -5.78 -5.70
CA ALA A 48 -14.35 -6.07 -4.29
C ALA A 48 -13.51 -7.32 -4.05
N GLY A 49 -12.63 -7.27 -3.07
CA GLY A 49 -11.73 -8.38 -2.74
C GLY A 49 -11.38 -8.42 -1.27
N GLN A 50 -10.58 -9.39 -0.88
CA GLN A 50 -10.11 -9.55 0.50
C GLN A 50 -8.65 -9.09 0.61
N ASP A 51 -8.36 -8.37 1.66
CA ASP A 51 -7.02 -7.89 2.00
C ASP A 51 -6.36 -8.83 3.01
N GLN A 52 -5.34 -9.58 2.58
CA GLN A 52 -4.60 -10.49 3.45
C GLN A 52 -3.72 -9.75 4.48
N SER A 53 -3.42 -8.47 4.27
CA SER A 53 -2.63 -7.67 5.22
C SER A 53 -3.39 -7.36 6.51
N THR A 54 -4.73 -7.48 6.49
CA THR A 54 -5.58 -7.25 7.65
C THR A 54 -6.06 -8.57 8.28
N TYR A 55 -6.21 -8.59 9.59
CA TYR A 55 -6.72 -9.75 10.31
C TYR A 55 -7.97 -9.38 11.13
N PRO A 56 -9.05 -10.18 11.06
CA PRO A 56 -9.34 -11.20 10.04
C PRO A 56 -9.42 -10.55 8.66
N TYR A 57 -9.21 -11.31 7.57
CA TYR A 57 -9.27 -10.78 6.21
C TYR A 57 -10.57 -10.02 5.97
N GLN A 58 -10.45 -8.75 5.58
CA GLN A 58 -11.59 -7.87 5.37
C GLN A 58 -11.80 -7.60 3.89
N ASP A 59 -13.06 -7.50 3.51
CA ASP A 59 -13.44 -7.07 2.18
C ASP A 59 -13.14 -5.57 2.01
N ALA A 60 -12.60 -5.20 0.87
CA ALA A 60 -12.30 -3.83 0.50
C ALA A 60 -12.59 -3.59 -0.98
N ASN A 61 -12.82 -2.32 -1.32
CA ASN A 61 -12.91 -1.89 -2.70
C ASN A 61 -11.53 -1.52 -3.21
N TYR A 62 -11.17 -2.08 -4.36
CA TYR A 62 -9.91 -1.85 -5.02
C TYR A 62 -10.11 -1.22 -6.39
N LYS A 63 -9.17 -0.35 -6.76
CA LYS A 63 -8.95 0.11 -8.12
C LYS A 63 -7.63 -0.44 -8.61
N CYS A 64 -7.60 -0.91 -9.86
CA CYS A 64 -6.39 -1.43 -10.47
C CYS A 64 -5.85 -0.42 -11.48
N PHE A 65 -4.55 -0.23 -11.49
CA PHE A 65 -3.83 0.37 -12.61
C PHE A 65 -3.05 -0.70 -13.37
N SER A 66 -2.75 -0.46 -14.63
CA SER A 66 -1.97 -1.40 -15.43
C SER A 66 -0.47 -1.17 -15.27
N VAL A 67 0.28 -2.26 -15.35
CA VAL A 67 1.74 -2.28 -15.43
C VAL A 67 2.09 -3.09 -16.67
N VAL A 68 2.71 -2.45 -17.68
CA VAL A 68 3.03 -3.09 -18.95
C VAL A 68 4.54 -3.32 -19.03
N SER A 69 4.93 -4.60 -19.05
CA SER A 69 6.33 -4.99 -19.17
C SER A 69 6.93 -4.69 -20.54
N ALA A 70 8.24 -4.75 -20.66
CA ALA A 70 8.96 -4.44 -21.90
C ALA A 70 8.59 -5.38 -23.08
N ASP A 71 8.14 -6.60 -22.80
CA ASP A 71 7.64 -7.56 -23.79
C ASP A 71 6.15 -7.42 -24.09
N GLY A 72 5.49 -6.38 -23.52
CA GLY A 72 4.09 -6.07 -23.76
C GLY A 72 3.10 -6.86 -22.88
N GLN A 73 3.57 -7.66 -21.91
CA GLN A 73 2.70 -8.32 -20.97
C GLN A 73 2.05 -7.29 -20.04
N ARG A 74 0.73 -7.42 -19.81
CA ARG A 74 -0.01 -6.58 -18.88
C ARG A 74 -0.26 -7.30 -17.56
N PHE A 75 -0.05 -6.56 -16.49
CA PHE A 75 -0.43 -6.91 -15.12
C PHE A 75 -1.36 -5.81 -14.59
N TYR A 76 -2.26 -6.17 -13.70
CA TYR A 76 -3.05 -5.20 -12.93
C TYR A 76 -2.55 -5.17 -11.50
N ALA A 77 -2.13 -3.99 -11.06
CA ALA A 77 -1.79 -3.71 -9.67
C ALA A 77 -3.02 -3.12 -8.97
N ALA A 78 -3.59 -3.88 -8.04
CA ALA A 78 -4.73 -3.48 -7.24
C ALA A 78 -4.27 -2.75 -5.98
N ILE A 79 -4.86 -1.61 -5.72
CA ILE A 79 -4.68 -0.81 -4.50
C ILE A 79 -6.04 -0.39 -3.97
N LYS A 80 -6.14 0.00 -2.71
CA LYS A 80 -7.39 0.50 -2.14
C LYS A 80 -7.89 1.71 -2.93
N ASP A 81 -9.19 1.83 -3.12
CA ASP A 81 -9.79 2.87 -3.96
C ASP A 81 -9.50 4.29 -3.42
N THR A 82 -9.43 4.45 -2.09
CA THR A 82 -9.04 5.70 -1.42
C THR A 82 -7.61 6.14 -1.77
N GLN A 83 -6.71 5.20 -2.02
CA GLN A 83 -5.30 5.45 -2.35
C GLN A 83 -5.07 5.83 -3.83
N TYR A 84 -6.04 5.53 -4.70
CA TYR A 84 -5.82 5.52 -6.16
C TYR A 84 -5.39 6.87 -6.73
N GLU A 85 -6.05 7.98 -6.36
CA GLU A 85 -5.73 9.31 -6.92
C GLU A 85 -4.35 9.79 -6.45
N TYR A 86 -3.94 9.46 -5.23
CA TYR A 86 -2.59 9.77 -4.72
C TYR A 86 -1.52 8.95 -5.46
N ALA A 87 -1.76 7.66 -5.63
CA ALA A 87 -0.85 6.78 -6.37
C ALA A 87 -0.73 7.22 -7.84
N LYS A 88 -1.84 7.62 -8.48
CA LYS A 88 -1.84 8.17 -9.85
C LYS A 88 -0.99 9.44 -9.93
N ALA A 89 -1.17 10.38 -9.01
CA ALA A 89 -0.37 11.61 -8.99
C ALA A 89 1.13 11.33 -8.81
N ALA A 90 1.47 10.33 -7.99
CA ALA A 90 2.86 10.01 -7.65
C ALA A 90 3.56 9.12 -8.70
N LEU A 91 2.86 8.15 -9.29
CA LEU A 91 3.47 7.01 -9.97
C LEU A 91 3.04 6.80 -11.41
N ASN A 92 2.16 7.64 -11.98
CA ASN A 92 1.70 7.46 -13.37
C ASN A 92 2.86 7.61 -14.38
N ASN A 93 2.87 6.74 -15.40
CA ASN A 93 3.90 6.68 -16.45
C ASN A 93 5.34 6.44 -15.95
N GLN A 94 5.48 5.79 -14.79
CA GLN A 94 6.80 5.45 -14.26
C GLN A 94 7.16 3.98 -14.53
N GLN A 95 8.46 3.71 -14.72
CA GLN A 95 8.98 2.34 -14.78
C GLN A 95 9.20 1.86 -13.35
N LEU A 96 8.42 0.87 -12.92
CA LEU A 96 8.47 0.33 -11.56
C LEU A 96 8.66 -1.19 -11.56
N THR A 97 9.24 -1.68 -10.48
CA THR A 97 9.15 -3.08 -10.07
C THR A 97 8.26 -3.13 -8.84
N LEU A 98 7.17 -3.88 -8.94
CA LEU A 98 6.22 -4.07 -7.87
C LEU A 98 6.28 -5.51 -7.37
N LYS A 99 6.00 -5.70 -6.08
CA LYS A 99 5.67 -6.98 -5.50
C LYS A 99 4.22 -6.95 -5.05
N GLY A 100 3.50 -7.99 -5.38
CA GLY A 100 2.07 -8.07 -5.06
C GLY A 100 1.62 -9.50 -4.83
N LEU A 101 0.46 -9.63 -4.20
CA LEU A 101 -0.19 -10.90 -3.91
C LEU A 101 -1.25 -11.20 -4.97
N TYR A 102 -1.11 -12.32 -5.68
CA TYR A 102 -2.08 -12.70 -6.71
C TYR A 102 -3.49 -12.83 -6.13
N GLN A 103 -4.45 -12.22 -6.80
CA GLN A 103 -5.85 -12.24 -6.42
C GLN A 103 -6.69 -13.09 -7.37
N GLN A 104 -6.68 -12.76 -8.64
CA GLN A 104 -7.49 -13.38 -9.70
C GLN A 104 -6.97 -12.97 -11.07
N THR A 105 -7.60 -13.51 -12.11
CA THR A 105 -7.37 -13.11 -13.49
C THR A 105 -8.50 -12.18 -13.95
N ALA A 106 -8.15 -11.08 -14.60
CA ALA A 106 -9.09 -10.16 -15.23
C ALA A 106 -9.74 -10.79 -16.48
N GLY A 107 -10.81 -10.15 -16.97
CA GLY A 107 -11.54 -10.64 -18.15
C GLY A 107 -10.73 -10.66 -19.45
N ASP A 108 -9.65 -9.88 -19.53
CA ASP A 108 -8.69 -9.85 -20.66
C ASP A 108 -7.55 -10.89 -20.52
N GLY A 109 -7.60 -11.73 -19.48
CA GLY A 109 -6.57 -12.73 -19.20
C GLY A 109 -5.37 -12.23 -18.39
N SER A 110 -5.30 -10.93 -18.08
CA SER A 110 -4.20 -10.36 -17.30
C SER A 110 -4.34 -10.70 -15.81
N PRO A 111 -3.24 -11.05 -15.12
CA PRO A 111 -3.28 -11.32 -13.69
C PRO A 111 -3.46 -10.03 -12.88
N ILE A 112 -4.24 -10.10 -11.80
CA ILE A 112 -4.45 -9.03 -10.82
C ILE A 112 -3.68 -9.38 -9.55
N PHE A 113 -2.83 -8.45 -9.12
CA PHE A 113 -2.05 -8.54 -7.88
C PHE A 113 -2.43 -7.41 -6.93
N LEU A 114 -2.67 -7.71 -5.66
CA LEU A 114 -2.72 -6.70 -4.61
C LEU A 114 -1.30 -6.17 -4.41
N ALA A 115 -1.06 -4.91 -4.78
CA ALA A 115 0.26 -4.28 -4.68
C ALA A 115 0.63 -4.09 -3.20
N SER A 116 1.76 -4.66 -2.78
CA SER A 116 2.26 -4.60 -1.41
C SER A 116 3.50 -3.72 -1.28
N GLU A 117 4.44 -3.84 -2.22
CA GLU A 117 5.74 -3.18 -2.14
C GLU A 117 6.18 -2.64 -3.50
N VAL A 118 6.99 -1.58 -3.47
CA VAL A 118 7.83 -1.14 -4.59
C VAL A 118 9.24 -1.66 -4.34
N VAL A 119 9.82 -2.33 -5.34
CA VAL A 119 11.16 -2.89 -5.25
C VAL A 119 12.13 -1.99 -6.02
N THR A 120 13.15 -1.50 -5.35
CA THR A 120 14.22 -0.68 -5.94
C THR A 120 15.57 -1.38 -5.79
N THR A 121 16.59 -0.87 -6.48
CA THR A 121 17.97 -1.33 -6.31
C THR A 121 18.79 -0.18 -5.74
N ASN A 122 19.44 -0.39 -4.62
CA ASN A 122 20.30 0.61 -4.00
C ASN A 122 21.65 0.74 -4.74
N GLU A 123 22.48 1.69 -4.31
CA GLU A 123 23.80 1.95 -4.91
C GLU A 123 24.76 0.75 -4.83
N LYS A 124 24.52 -0.19 -3.93
CA LYS A 124 25.29 -1.44 -3.79
C LYS A 124 24.78 -2.57 -4.68
N GLY A 125 23.71 -2.35 -5.46
CA GLY A 125 23.09 -3.38 -6.30
C GLY A 125 22.15 -4.32 -5.52
N GLU A 126 21.81 -4.04 -4.26
CA GLU A 126 20.92 -4.85 -3.45
C GLU A 126 19.47 -4.42 -3.66
N LYS A 127 18.55 -5.40 -3.74
CA LYS A 127 17.12 -5.11 -3.79
C LYS A 127 16.63 -4.59 -2.46
N VAL A 128 15.89 -3.49 -2.49
CA VAL A 128 15.22 -2.87 -1.34
C VAL A 128 13.74 -2.83 -1.63
N SER A 129 12.94 -3.42 -0.75
CA SER A 129 11.48 -3.38 -0.79
C SER A 129 10.96 -2.30 0.15
N THR A 130 10.07 -1.45 -0.38
CA THR A 130 9.41 -0.40 0.40
C THR A 130 7.89 -0.61 0.30
N PRO A 131 7.13 -0.59 1.40
CA PRO A 131 5.68 -0.67 1.38
C PRO A 131 5.09 0.34 0.38
N PHE A 132 4.10 -0.11 -0.42
CA PHE A 132 3.54 0.71 -1.49
C PHE A 132 2.96 2.04 -0.96
N GLY A 133 2.25 1.98 0.17
CA GLY A 133 1.71 3.17 0.85
C GLY A 133 2.80 4.19 1.22
N ASN A 134 3.96 3.72 1.69
CA ASN A 134 5.08 4.60 2.06
C ASN A 134 5.68 5.31 0.85
N VAL A 135 5.75 4.64 -0.31
CA VAL A 135 6.21 5.28 -1.55
C VAL A 135 5.23 6.36 -2.01
N VAL A 136 3.93 6.08 -1.98
CA VAL A 136 2.89 7.05 -2.31
C VAL A 136 2.93 8.23 -1.34
N TRP A 137 2.99 7.96 -0.02
CA TRP A 137 3.04 8.98 1.02
C TRP A 137 4.25 9.91 0.87
N ALA A 138 5.42 9.37 0.60
CA ALA A 138 6.64 10.17 0.41
C ALA A 138 6.58 11.08 -0.84
N ALA A 139 5.76 10.75 -1.83
CA ALA A 139 5.69 11.45 -3.11
C ALA A 139 4.58 12.52 -3.18
N ILE A 140 3.69 12.63 -2.18
CA ILE A 140 2.58 13.58 -2.16
C ILE A 140 2.83 14.74 -1.18
N ASP A 141 2.12 15.85 -1.37
CA ASP A 141 2.02 16.92 -0.36
C ASP A 141 1.12 16.43 0.79
N HIS A 142 1.69 16.32 2.00
CA HIS A 142 1.00 15.79 3.18
C HIS A 142 -0.14 16.68 3.70
N GLY A 143 -0.26 17.91 3.20
CA GLY A 143 -1.25 18.88 3.64
C GLY A 143 -0.63 20.05 4.39
N LYS A 144 -1.40 21.14 4.45
CA LYS A 144 -0.98 22.40 5.09
C LYS A 144 -1.50 22.54 6.51
N SER A 145 -2.42 21.69 6.92
CA SER A 145 -2.98 21.66 8.27
C SER A 145 -2.91 20.24 8.84
N ILE A 146 -2.98 20.15 10.15
CA ILE A 146 -2.98 18.87 10.88
C ILE A 146 -4.17 18.00 10.45
N THR A 147 -5.35 18.57 10.37
CA THR A 147 -6.59 17.88 9.99
C THR A 147 -6.53 17.37 8.52
N GLU A 148 -5.92 18.14 7.61
CA GLU A 148 -5.69 17.73 6.24
C GLU A 148 -4.67 16.56 6.17
N THR A 149 -3.60 16.63 6.98
CA THR A 149 -2.61 15.54 7.10
C THR A 149 -3.26 14.27 7.61
N PHE A 150 -4.12 14.34 8.64
CA PHE A 150 -4.85 13.17 9.15
C PHE A 150 -5.74 12.53 8.09
N LYS A 151 -6.51 13.34 7.37
CA LYS A 151 -7.35 12.88 6.27
C LYS A 151 -6.55 12.14 5.21
N LYS A 152 -5.48 12.76 4.68
CA LYS A 152 -4.63 12.17 3.64
C LYS A 152 -3.93 10.91 4.12
N PHE A 153 -3.46 10.90 5.37
CA PHE A 153 -2.83 9.73 5.96
C PHE A 153 -3.79 8.54 5.97
N TYR A 154 -5.02 8.75 6.47
CA TYR A 154 -6.05 7.71 6.45
C TYR A 154 -6.36 7.23 5.01
N GLU A 155 -6.50 8.13 4.04
CA GLU A 155 -6.79 7.77 2.65
C GLU A 155 -5.66 6.98 1.97
N VAL A 156 -4.40 7.28 2.31
CA VAL A 156 -3.23 6.56 1.75
C VAL A 156 -3.06 5.18 2.38
N TYR A 157 -3.16 5.06 3.69
CA TYR A 157 -2.92 3.80 4.37
C TYR A 157 -4.19 2.96 4.55
N SER A 158 -5.32 3.57 4.93
CA SER A 158 -6.68 2.98 4.95
C SER A 158 -6.75 1.52 5.39
N ASP A 159 -6.11 1.18 6.50
CA ASP A 159 -6.12 -0.17 7.07
C ASP A 159 -6.91 -0.23 8.39
N SER A 160 -7.00 -1.43 8.99
CA SER A 160 -7.74 -1.65 10.23
C SER A 160 -7.10 -1.04 11.46
N MET A 161 -5.84 -0.62 11.38
CA MET A 161 -5.11 -0.02 12.50
C MET A 161 -5.40 1.47 12.65
N ILE A 162 -5.92 2.13 11.61
CA ILE A 162 -6.08 3.57 11.57
C ILE A 162 -7.56 3.95 11.63
N THR A 163 -7.87 4.84 12.56
CA THR A 163 -9.20 5.46 12.66
C THR A 163 -9.04 6.97 12.63
N VAL A 164 -9.88 7.65 11.86
CA VAL A 164 -9.95 9.11 11.80
C VAL A 164 -11.35 9.59 12.14
N ALA A 165 -11.46 10.71 12.83
CA ALA A 165 -12.76 11.35 13.10
C ALA A 165 -13.39 11.87 11.81
N ASP A 166 -14.73 11.93 11.73
CA ASP A 166 -15.47 12.46 10.57
C ASP A 166 -15.06 13.90 10.22
N ASP A 167 -14.71 14.70 11.22
CA ASP A 167 -14.23 16.09 11.07
C ASP A 167 -12.71 16.18 10.98
N ASN A 168 -12.01 15.05 10.96
CA ASN A 168 -10.55 14.94 10.99
C ASN A 168 -9.88 15.60 12.21
N SER A 169 -10.61 15.82 13.31
CA SER A 169 -10.07 16.44 14.54
C SER A 169 -9.10 15.57 15.30
N TYR A 170 -9.19 14.24 15.10
CA TYR A 170 -8.21 13.28 15.62
C TYR A 170 -7.95 12.14 14.64
N LEU A 171 -6.79 11.53 14.79
CA LEU A 171 -6.42 10.26 14.18
C LEU A 171 -5.87 9.33 15.26
N MET A 172 -6.29 8.07 15.24
CA MET A 172 -5.83 7.02 16.14
C MET A 172 -5.14 5.92 15.35
N ILE A 173 -4.03 5.43 15.87
CA ILE A 173 -3.32 4.24 15.37
C ILE A 173 -3.30 3.21 16.51
N ASP A 174 -3.84 2.01 16.23
CA ASP A 174 -3.85 0.86 17.13
C ASP A 174 -3.02 -0.27 16.50
N THR A 175 -1.92 -0.64 17.12
CA THR A 175 -1.02 -1.69 16.62
C THR A 175 -1.57 -3.10 16.79
N ASN A 176 -2.69 -3.29 17.50
CA ASN A 176 -3.36 -4.58 17.66
C ASN A 176 -4.90 -4.44 17.63
N PRO A 177 -5.47 -3.97 16.50
CA PRO A 177 -6.88 -3.58 16.38
C PRO A 177 -7.87 -4.72 16.67
N TYR A 178 -7.40 -5.97 16.69
CA TYR A 178 -8.20 -7.15 16.98
C TYR A 178 -8.02 -7.69 18.39
N ASN A 179 -7.23 -7.02 19.22
CA ASN A 179 -6.93 -7.41 20.62
C ASN A 179 -6.49 -8.87 20.75
N GLN A 180 -5.67 -9.34 19.80
CA GLN A 180 -5.13 -10.69 19.86
C GLN A 180 -4.09 -10.81 20.97
N LYS A 181 -4.25 -11.81 21.81
CA LYS A 181 -3.27 -12.09 22.88
C LYS A 181 -1.88 -12.34 22.27
N GLY A 182 -0.91 -11.52 22.65
CA GLY A 182 0.45 -11.55 22.11
C GLY A 182 0.62 -10.81 20.78
N GLY A 183 -0.48 -10.32 20.17
CA GLY A 183 -0.48 -9.56 18.93
C GLY A 183 -0.08 -10.36 17.69
N ASP A 184 -0.33 -9.82 16.51
CA ASP A 184 0.30 -10.26 15.23
C ASP A 184 1.53 -9.38 15.01
N SER A 185 2.73 -9.97 14.96
CA SER A 185 3.98 -9.22 14.82
C SER A 185 4.03 -8.34 13.57
N ARG A 186 3.38 -8.76 12.48
CA ARG A 186 3.31 -7.98 11.23
C ARG A 186 2.44 -6.73 11.40
N LEU A 187 1.31 -6.85 12.10
CA LEU A 187 0.46 -5.69 12.40
C LEU A 187 1.14 -4.74 13.37
N ILE A 188 1.80 -5.28 14.40
CA ILE A 188 2.56 -4.46 15.36
C ILE A 188 3.65 -3.67 14.63
N GLU A 189 4.45 -4.33 13.78
CA GLU A 189 5.51 -3.69 13.00
C GLU A 189 4.94 -2.61 12.06
N ALA A 190 3.88 -2.93 11.30
CA ALA A 190 3.23 -1.98 10.43
C ALA A 190 2.62 -0.78 11.18
N GLY A 191 1.99 -1.02 12.33
CA GLY A 191 1.44 0.03 13.18
C GLY A 191 2.51 0.96 13.75
N LEU A 192 3.66 0.42 14.16
CA LEU A 192 4.81 1.22 14.60
C LEU A 192 5.39 2.06 13.46
N ASP A 193 5.48 1.51 12.24
CA ASP A 193 5.90 2.25 11.04
C ASP A 193 4.91 3.39 10.71
N HIS A 194 3.62 3.17 10.86
CA HIS A 194 2.60 4.21 10.71
C HIS A 194 2.76 5.32 11.75
N ILE A 195 3.01 4.99 13.01
CA ILE A 195 3.25 5.95 14.08
C ILE A 195 4.49 6.81 13.76
N GLU A 196 5.60 6.20 13.38
CA GLU A 196 6.83 6.90 13.01
C GLU A 196 6.62 7.81 11.80
N THR A 197 5.96 7.30 10.77
CA THR A 197 5.66 8.02 9.54
C THR A 197 4.77 9.24 9.79
N LEU A 198 3.71 9.10 10.61
CA LEU A 198 2.84 10.22 10.95
C LEU A 198 3.56 11.25 11.84
N ASN A 199 4.36 10.82 12.81
CA ASN A 199 5.18 11.73 13.61
C ASN A 199 6.07 12.63 12.74
N LYS A 200 6.76 12.04 11.76
CA LYS A 200 7.59 12.78 10.80
C LYS A 200 6.78 13.76 9.96
N ALA A 201 5.61 13.35 9.47
CA ALA A 201 4.74 14.19 8.67
C ALA A 201 4.18 15.39 9.45
N LEU A 202 3.93 15.23 10.74
CA LEU A 202 3.49 16.27 11.65
C LEU A 202 4.63 17.15 12.20
N GLY A 203 5.88 16.85 11.85
CA GLY A 203 7.06 17.54 12.36
C GLY A 203 7.32 17.34 13.85
N LEU A 204 6.79 16.24 14.41
CA LEU A 204 7.02 15.92 15.82
C LEU A 204 8.47 15.47 16.05
N PRO A 205 9.08 15.79 17.20
CA PRO A 205 10.47 15.46 17.45
C PRO A 205 10.70 13.94 17.62
N ASP A 206 11.86 13.46 17.17
CA ASP A 206 12.20 12.02 17.19
C ASP A 206 12.16 11.42 18.59
N TRP A 207 12.51 12.22 19.64
CA TRP A 207 12.46 11.75 21.02
C TRP A 207 11.07 11.28 21.45
N LEU A 208 10.00 11.83 20.87
CA LEU A 208 8.61 11.43 21.19
C LEU A 208 8.36 9.97 20.80
N TYR A 209 8.79 9.57 19.60
CA TYR A 209 8.67 8.19 19.16
C TYR A 209 9.50 7.24 20.05
N GLU A 210 10.70 7.65 20.41
CA GLU A 210 11.57 6.89 21.33
C GLU A 210 10.92 6.69 22.71
N GLU A 211 10.22 7.72 23.25
CA GLU A 211 9.47 7.61 24.51
C GLU A 211 8.27 6.67 24.40
N MET A 212 7.56 6.69 23.26
CA MET A 212 6.49 5.74 22.98
C MET A 212 7.01 4.29 23.03
N LEU A 213 8.13 4.00 22.35
CA LEU A 213 8.73 2.66 22.33
C LEU A 213 9.23 2.17 23.70
N LYS A 214 9.58 3.08 24.60
CA LYS A 214 10.03 2.78 25.98
C LYS A 214 8.87 2.63 26.96
N THR A 215 7.64 2.98 26.56
CA THR A 215 6.48 2.95 27.43
C THR A 215 6.15 1.52 27.87
N ARG A 216 5.97 1.32 29.17
CA ARG A 216 5.63 0.03 29.77
C ARG A 216 4.15 0.01 30.18
N ALA A 217 3.56 -1.18 30.27
CA ALA A 217 2.16 -1.35 30.66
C ALA A 217 1.79 -0.66 31.99
N LEU A 218 2.72 -0.61 32.95
CA LEU A 218 2.49 0.03 34.25
C LEU A 218 2.59 1.57 34.21
N ALA A 219 3.07 2.14 33.11
CA ALA A 219 3.18 3.60 32.97
C ALA A 219 1.80 4.26 32.75
N GLY A 220 0.80 3.46 32.37
CA GLY A 220 -0.52 3.96 32.03
C GLY A 220 -0.52 4.84 30.78
N ARG A 221 -1.55 5.66 30.64
CA ARG A 221 -1.70 6.56 29.50
C ARG A 221 -0.78 7.77 29.65
N GLN A 222 0.04 8.00 28.65
CA GLN A 222 0.97 9.14 28.52
C GLN A 222 0.34 10.21 27.64
N LYS A 223 0.81 11.46 27.78
CA LYS A 223 0.32 12.60 26.99
C LYS A 223 1.40 13.64 26.81
N GLU A 224 1.55 14.12 25.58
CA GLU A 224 2.38 15.28 25.25
C GLU A 224 1.60 16.25 24.34
N SER A 225 1.90 17.54 24.47
CA SER A 225 1.34 18.59 23.61
C SER A 225 2.48 19.37 22.99
N ILE A 226 2.60 19.27 21.68
CA ILE A 226 3.68 19.88 20.89
C ILE A 226 3.02 20.73 19.81
N ASP A 227 3.28 22.01 19.82
CA ASP A 227 2.66 22.98 18.93
C ASP A 227 1.12 22.83 18.90
N ASN A 228 0.57 22.54 17.73
CA ASN A 228 -0.87 22.40 17.52
C ASN A 228 -1.36 20.93 17.58
N VAL A 229 -0.54 20.01 18.08
CA VAL A 229 -0.89 18.59 18.21
C VAL A 229 -0.79 18.14 19.66
N THR A 230 -1.82 17.47 20.14
CA THR A 230 -1.76 16.70 21.37
C THR A 230 -1.68 15.21 21.02
N VAL A 231 -0.65 14.55 21.50
CA VAL A 231 -0.43 13.11 21.34
C VAL A 231 -0.67 12.42 22.67
N THR A 232 -1.49 11.39 22.65
CA THR A 232 -1.77 10.55 23.83
C THR A 232 -1.52 9.11 23.46
N TRP A 233 -0.78 8.36 24.27
CA TRP A 233 -0.50 6.96 23.98
C TRP A 233 -0.54 6.08 25.24
N SER A 234 -0.76 4.80 25.01
CA SER A 234 -0.66 3.76 26.02
C SER A 234 -0.15 2.45 25.40
N TYR A 235 0.45 1.63 26.22
CA TYR A 235 0.91 0.30 25.82
C TYR A 235 0.35 -0.76 26.77
N HIS A 236 -0.12 -1.86 26.21
CA HIS A 236 -0.53 -3.05 26.94
C HIS A 236 0.03 -4.31 26.27
N PRO A 237 0.60 -5.29 27.03
CA PRO A 237 1.23 -6.47 26.43
C PRO A 237 0.30 -7.30 25.54
N ASP A 238 -0.99 -7.35 25.85
CA ASP A 238 -1.98 -8.11 25.09
C ASP A 238 -2.76 -7.26 24.06
N GLN A 239 -2.73 -5.93 24.18
CA GLN A 239 -3.49 -5.02 23.31
C GLN A 239 -2.60 -4.20 22.37
N GLY A 240 -1.27 -4.26 22.56
CA GLY A 240 -0.35 -3.45 21.75
C GLY A 240 -0.26 -2.00 22.22
N MET A 241 0.14 -1.13 21.30
CA MET A 241 0.24 0.32 21.49
C MET A 241 -0.94 1.01 20.79
N GLU A 242 -1.63 1.87 21.51
CA GLU A 242 -2.64 2.79 20.99
C GLU A 242 -2.07 4.21 21.06
N VAL A 243 -2.08 4.93 19.95
CA VAL A 243 -1.65 6.34 19.87
C VAL A 243 -2.76 7.18 19.27
N ILE A 244 -3.12 8.27 19.94
CA ILE A 244 -4.16 9.19 19.50
C ILE A 244 -3.54 10.57 19.30
N TYR A 245 -3.62 11.09 18.10
CA TYR A 245 -3.23 12.44 17.72
C TYR A 245 -4.47 13.32 17.66
N ARG A 246 -4.44 14.48 18.28
CA ARG A 246 -5.53 15.47 18.23
C ARG A 246 -5.01 16.81 17.73
N SER A 247 -5.75 17.42 16.83
CA SER A 247 -5.54 18.81 16.43
C SER A 247 -6.02 19.72 17.56
N ASN A 248 -5.21 20.70 17.94
CA ASN A 248 -5.55 21.74 18.92
C ASN A 248 -6.06 23.02 18.27
N CYS A 249 -6.32 22.99 16.93
CA CYS A 249 -6.80 24.11 16.13
C CYS A 249 -8.32 24.11 16.04
#